data_12f62f4d2c9acc239dfdbc57adbee11d
#
_entry.id   12f62f4d2c9acc239dfdbc57adbee11d
#
_cell.length_a   1.000
_cell.length_b   1.000
_cell.length_c   1.000
_cell.angle_alpha   90.00
_cell.angle_beta   90.00
_cell.angle_gamma   90.00
#
_symmetry.space_group_name_H-M   'P 1'
#
loop_
_entity.id
_entity.type
_entity.pdbx_description
1 polymer ?
#
loop_
_entity_poly.entity_id
_entity_poly.type
_entity_poly.pdbx_seq_one_letter_code
_entity_poly.pdbx_strand_id
1 'polypeptide(L)'
;MQLRDRHTKSTEEPAITKQAANLPRRRAFNRFMAMRLFGKHRPPEVWDQPIEWPLGDIEAAHRIRDICSSATDSAEKVASFAGKPDSRKKKAEAERYERAARAAMEIAMKIADDLLRDSAVRQIIGLCLKANDQRTARILFRAVGATSIREDVLQEYPILRQ
;
A
#
# COMPACT_ATOMS: atom_id res chain seq x y z
N MET A 1 -23.51 -67.80 -40.60
CA MET A 1 -22.72 -67.86 -41.83
C MET A 1 -21.51 -67.00 -41.59
N GLN A 2 -20.46 -67.64 -41.16
CA GLN A 2 -19.14 -67.69 -41.85
C GLN A 2 -18.43 -66.34 -41.84
N LEU A 3 -17.29 -66.20 -41.43
CA LEU A 3 -16.00 -66.90 -41.20
C LEU A 3 -14.93 -65.84 -41.23
N ARG A 4 -14.01 -65.89 -40.26
CA ARG A 4 -12.55 -65.98 -40.48
C ARG A 4 -11.91 -64.80 -41.23
N ASP A 5 -10.75 -64.30 -40.92
CA ASP A 5 -9.49 -64.84 -40.37
C ASP A 5 -8.62 -63.68 -39.96
N ARG A 6 -7.92 -63.76 -38.81
CA ARG A 6 -6.48 -63.93 -38.64
C ARG A 6 -5.55 -63.16 -39.58
N HIS A 7 -4.67 -62.34 -39.02
CA HIS A 7 -3.21 -62.50 -39.03
C HIS A 7 -2.58 -61.30 -38.32
N THR A 8 -2.02 -61.43 -37.17
CA THR A 8 -0.62 -61.75 -36.76
C THR A 8 0.48 -60.91 -37.33
N LYS A 9 1.31 -60.51 -36.39
CA LYS A 9 2.74 -60.11 -36.51
C LYS A 9 2.95 -58.64 -36.89
N SER A 10 3.85 -57.92 -36.31
CA SER A 10 5.11 -58.24 -35.67
C SER A 10 5.65 -57.01 -34.97
N THR A 11 6.12 -57.20 -33.78
CA THR A 11 7.30 -56.65 -33.15
C THR A 11 8.17 -55.80 -34.07
N GLU A 12 8.41 -54.56 -33.67
CA GLU A 12 9.74 -53.97 -33.72
C GLU A 12 9.77 -52.72 -32.82
N GLU A 13 10.43 -52.89 -31.71
CA GLU A 13 11.07 -51.78 -30.99
C GLU A 13 12.32 -51.39 -31.77
N PRO A 14 12.62 -50.13 -31.88
CA PRO A 14 14.00 -49.80 -31.70
C PRO A 14 14.29 -48.62 -30.80
N ALA A 15 15.21 -48.93 -29.94
CA ALA A 15 16.35 -48.09 -29.56
C ALA A 15 16.09 -46.75 -28.89
N ILE A 16 16.24 -46.82 -27.61
CA ILE A 16 16.76 -45.81 -26.70
C ILE A 16 17.87 -44.99 -27.36
N THR A 17 17.60 -43.72 -27.63
CA THR A 17 18.65 -42.71 -27.78
C THR A 17 18.58 -41.74 -26.64
N LYS A 18 19.43 -42.00 -25.65
CA LYS A 18 19.78 -41.06 -24.59
C LYS A 18 20.47 -39.86 -25.25
N GLN A 19 19.79 -38.78 -25.37
CA GLN A 19 20.43 -37.46 -25.50
C GLN A 19 20.09 -36.62 -24.29
N ALA A 20 21.08 -36.62 -23.40
CA ALA A 20 21.17 -35.71 -22.29
C ALA A 20 21.29 -34.28 -22.84
N ALA A 21 20.18 -33.55 -22.90
CA ALA A 21 20.20 -32.13 -23.14
C ALA A 21 20.60 -31.44 -21.84
N ASN A 22 21.85 -31.00 -21.78
CA ASN A 22 22.40 -30.07 -20.81
C ASN A 22 21.49 -28.87 -20.64
N LEU A 23 20.81 -28.78 -19.51
CA LEU A 23 20.08 -27.60 -19.06
C LEU A 23 20.99 -26.73 -18.19
N PRO A 24 21.39 -25.56 -18.62
CA PRO A 24 22.00 -24.55 -17.73
C PRO A 24 20.91 -23.79 -16.99
N ARG A 25 20.12 -24.46 -16.14
CA ARG A 25 19.04 -23.81 -15.36
C ARG A 25 19.43 -23.45 -13.93
N ARG A 26 20.68 -23.64 -13.50
CA ARG A 26 21.05 -23.39 -12.10
C ARG A 26 21.67 -22.03 -11.78
N ARG A 27 22.02 -21.19 -12.77
CA ARG A 27 22.68 -19.90 -12.49
C ARG A 27 21.74 -18.70 -12.37
N ALA A 28 20.53 -18.75 -12.91
CA ALA A 28 19.59 -17.63 -12.80
C ALA A 28 18.84 -17.59 -11.46
N PHE A 29 18.60 -18.73 -10.85
CA PHE A 29 17.85 -18.83 -9.58
C PHE A 29 18.64 -18.29 -8.37
N ASN A 30 19.97 -18.46 -8.36
CA ASN A 30 20.81 -18.01 -7.25
C ASN A 30 21.06 -16.48 -7.27
N ARG A 31 20.96 -15.82 -8.42
CA ARG A 31 21.17 -14.35 -8.48
C ARG A 31 19.99 -13.58 -7.94
N PHE A 32 18.77 -14.12 -8.05
CA PHE A 32 17.56 -13.52 -7.48
C PHE A 32 17.45 -13.76 -5.97
N MET A 33 17.94 -14.88 -5.46
CA MET A 33 17.97 -15.16 -4.01
C MET A 33 19.06 -14.38 -3.30
N ALA A 34 20.22 -14.17 -3.91
CA ALA A 34 21.34 -13.44 -3.29
C ALA A 34 21.06 -11.94 -3.11
N MET A 35 20.22 -11.32 -3.96
CA MET A 35 19.79 -9.92 -3.77
C MET A 35 18.79 -9.72 -2.64
N ARG A 36 18.12 -10.79 -2.17
CA ARG A 36 17.19 -10.73 -1.03
C ARG A 36 17.87 -10.79 0.35
N LEU A 37 19.11 -11.20 0.44
CA LEU A 37 19.79 -11.46 1.71
C LEU A 37 20.53 -10.27 2.31
N PHE A 38 20.75 -9.18 1.56
CA PHE A 38 21.47 -8.00 2.06
C PHE A 38 20.71 -6.68 2.01
N GLY A 39 19.52 -6.64 1.43
CA GLY A 39 18.60 -5.52 1.61
C GLY A 39 17.77 -5.77 2.86
N LYS A 40 17.78 -4.88 3.83
CA LYS A 40 16.71 -4.78 4.84
C LYS A 40 15.42 -4.48 4.06
N HIS A 41 14.80 -5.51 3.49
CA HIS A 41 13.48 -5.40 2.90
C HIS A 41 12.50 -5.08 4.04
N ARG A 42 12.29 -3.80 4.25
CA ARG A 42 11.18 -3.36 5.07
C ARG A 42 9.91 -3.90 4.40
N PRO A 43 9.01 -4.55 5.14
CA PRO A 43 7.75 -4.99 4.55
C PRO A 43 7.06 -3.81 3.88
N PRO A 44 6.33 -4.02 2.78
CA PRO A 44 5.60 -2.94 2.12
C PRO A 44 4.64 -2.31 3.13
N GLU A 45 4.69 -0.99 3.20
CA GLU A 45 3.82 -0.22 4.09
C GLU A 45 2.37 -0.32 3.60
N VAL A 46 1.41 -0.08 4.50
CA VAL A 46 -0.02 -0.18 4.17
C VAL A 46 -0.38 0.69 2.95
N TRP A 47 0.19 1.88 2.84
CA TRP A 47 -0.05 2.80 1.72
C TRP A 47 0.67 2.43 0.42
N ASP A 48 1.59 1.47 0.43
CA ASP A 48 2.27 0.95 -0.77
C ASP A 48 1.59 -0.27 -1.38
N GLN A 49 0.58 -0.81 -0.70
CA GLN A 49 -0.16 -1.96 -1.19
C GLN A 49 -1.09 -1.54 -2.34
N PRO A 50 -1.13 -2.30 -3.44
CA PRO A 50 -2.01 -2.00 -4.56
C PRO A 50 -3.47 -1.96 -4.10
N ILE A 51 -4.22 -1.01 -4.65
CA ILE A 51 -5.65 -0.86 -4.41
C ILE A 51 -6.37 -1.43 -5.62
N GLU A 52 -7.19 -2.44 -5.40
CA GLU A 52 -8.07 -2.99 -6.43
C GLU A 52 -9.31 -2.09 -6.56
N TRP A 53 -9.48 -1.46 -7.72
CA TRP A 53 -10.61 -0.60 -8.02
C TRP A 53 -11.67 -1.35 -8.83
N PRO A 54 -12.99 -1.10 -8.64
CA PRO A 54 -13.57 -0.08 -7.76
C PRO A 54 -13.62 -0.50 -6.28
N LEU A 55 -13.30 0.44 -5.39
CA LEU A 55 -13.43 0.27 -3.95
C LEU A 55 -14.76 0.88 -3.49
N GLY A 56 -15.51 0.19 -2.64
CA GLY A 56 -16.72 0.75 -2.03
C GLY A 56 -16.38 1.87 -1.04
N ASP A 57 -17.28 2.86 -0.87
CA ASP A 57 -17.01 4.04 -0.03
C ASP A 57 -16.65 3.67 1.42
N ILE A 58 -17.32 2.67 2.00
CA ILE A 58 -17.02 2.18 3.37
C ILE A 58 -15.63 1.54 3.43
N GLU A 59 -15.29 0.75 2.43
CA GLU A 59 -13.99 0.08 2.35
C GLU A 59 -12.88 1.10 2.15
N ALA A 60 -13.11 2.11 1.32
CA ALA A 60 -12.21 3.24 1.13
C ALA A 60 -11.97 4.01 2.45
N ALA A 61 -13.03 4.28 3.22
CA ALA A 61 -12.92 4.93 4.53
C ALA A 61 -12.14 4.07 5.54
N HIS A 62 -12.34 2.76 5.56
CA HIS A 62 -11.54 1.84 6.38
C HIS A 62 -10.07 1.85 5.97
N ARG A 63 -9.79 1.79 4.66
CA ARG A 63 -8.42 1.83 4.16
C ARG A 63 -7.70 3.12 4.55
N ILE A 64 -8.37 4.27 4.50
CA ILE A 64 -7.82 5.55 4.95
C ILE A 64 -7.49 5.52 6.43
N ARG A 65 -8.37 4.96 7.26
CA ARG A 65 -8.13 4.78 8.70
C ARG A 65 -6.89 3.95 8.96
N ASP A 66 -6.72 2.83 8.26
CA ASP A 66 -5.58 1.94 8.41
C ASP A 66 -4.27 2.63 8.01
N ILE A 67 -4.29 3.38 6.90
CA ILE A 67 -3.15 4.19 6.45
C ILE A 67 -2.78 5.22 7.51
N CYS A 68 -3.74 6.03 7.99
CA CYS A 68 -3.50 7.08 8.98
C CYS A 68 -2.99 6.49 10.30
N SER A 69 -3.57 5.37 10.76
CA SER A 69 -3.12 4.67 11.96
C SER A 69 -1.69 4.17 11.83
N SER A 70 -1.36 3.52 10.71
CA SER A 70 -0.02 2.99 10.45
C SER A 70 1.05 4.07 10.29
N ALA A 71 0.66 5.28 9.85
CA ALA A 71 1.56 6.42 9.67
C ALA A 71 1.75 7.27 10.93
N THR A 72 0.96 7.04 11.99
CA THR A 72 0.96 7.84 13.22
C THR A 72 2.36 7.97 13.82
N ASP A 73 3.09 6.86 13.98
CA ASP A 73 4.45 6.86 14.52
C ASP A 73 5.42 7.76 13.72
N SER A 74 5.31 7.74 12.39
CA SER A 74 6.15 8.57 11.53
C SER A 74 5.79 10.05 11.68
N ALA A 75 4.49 10.38 11.75
CA ALA A 75 4.02 11.74 11.97
C ALA A 75 4.52 12.31 13.31
N GLU A 76 4.40 11.57 14.40
CA GLU A 76 4.88 11.97 15.73
C GLU A 76 6.40 12.15 15.78
N LYS A 77 7.15 11.28 15.10
CA LYS A 77 8.61 11.45 14.94
C LYS A 77 8.95 12.71 14.16
N VAL A 78 8.24 13.02 13.08
CA VAL A 78 8.41 14.26 12.33
C VAL A 78 8.25 15.47 13.24
N ALA A 79 7.18 15.51 14.04
CA ALA A 79 6.94 16.58 15.02
C ALA A 79 8.07 16.65 16.06
N SER A 80 8.57 15.51 16.55
CA SER A 80 9.64 15.46 17.55
C SER A 80 11.00 15.98 17.03
N PHE A 81 11.19 16.04 15.72
CA PHE A 81 12.38 16.59 15.08
C PHE A 81 12.25 18.09 14.79
N ALA A 82 11.17 18.75 15.17
CA ALA A 82 11.02 20.19 15.03
C ALA A 82 12.16 20.92 15.74
N GLY A 83 12.82 21.84 15.03
CA GLY A 83 13.98 22.59 15.55
C GLY A 83 15.30 21.83 15.64
N LYS A 84 15.33 20.53 15.32
CA LYS A 84 16.58 19.75 15.26
C LYS A 84 17.23 19.82 13.87
N PRO A 85 18.59 19.68 13.79
CA PRO A 85 19.27 19.68 12.51
C PRO A 85 18.74 18.56 11.61
N ASP A 86 18.78 18.81 10.30
CA ASP A 86 18.30 17.89 9.30
C ASP A 86 19.11 16.59 9.34
N SER A 87 18.45 15.50 9.61
CA SER A 87 19.07 14.19 9.70
C SER A 87 18.42 13.23 8.69
N ARG A 88 19.21 12.23 8.25
CA ARG A 88 18.69 11.18 7.36
C ARG A 88 17.42 10.53 7.95
N LYS A 89 17.36 10.38 9.28
CA LYS A 89 16.18 9.81 9.98
C LYS A 89 14.97 10.71 9.86
N LYS A 90 15.14 12.03 10.08
CA LYS A 90 14.06 13.03 9.94
C LYS A 90 13.48 12.98 8.53
N LYS A 91 14.35 13.03 7.51
CA LYS A 91 13.92 12.96 6.11
C LYS A 91 13.15 11.69 5.80
N ALA A 92 13.65 10.53 6.24
CA ALA A 92 12.99 9.24 6.01
C ALA A 92 11.59 9.16 6.67
N GLU A 93 11.43 9.69 7.89
CA GLU A 93 10.12 9.70 8.56
C GLU A 93 9.17 10.71 7.90
N ALA A 94 9.69 11.87 7.44
CA ALA A 94 8.90 12.85 6.70
C ALA A 94 8.39 12.26 5.36
N GLU A 95 9.26 11.62 4.59
CA GLU A 95 8.89 10.94 3.35
C GLU A 95 7.81 9.86 3.57
N ARG A 96 7.88 9.11 4.67
CA ARG A 96 6.87 8.10 5.03
C ARG A 96 5.52 8.73 5.33
N TYR A 97 5.52 9.74 6.21
CA TYR A 97 4.31 10.49 6.55
C TYR A 97 3.66 11.10 5.31
N GLU A 98 4.43 11.80 4.46
CA GLU A 98 3.93 12.45 3.26
C GLU A 98 3.35 11.45 2.25
N ARG A 99 3.99 10.29 2.07
CA ARG A 99 3.46 9.23 1.20
C ARG A 99 2.14 8.69 1.72
N ALA A 100 2.04 8.42 3.02
CA ALA A 100 0.82 7.95 3.66
C ALA A 100 -0.32 8.97 3.54
N ALA A 101 -0.06 10.24 3.84
CA ALA A 101 -1.04 11.32 3.74
C ALA A 101 -1.54 11.49 2.28
N ARG A 102 -0.63 11.40 1.30
CA ARG A 102 -0.98 11.46 -0.12
C ARG A 102 -1.85 10.29 -0.54
N ALA A 103 -1.47 9.05 -0.20
CA ALA A 103 -2.24 7.86 -0.53
C ALA A 103 -3.65 7.91 0.11
N ALA A 104 -3.76 8.31 1.37
CA ALA A 104 -5.04 8.49 2.05
C ALA A 104 -5.91 9.55 1.33
N MET A 105 -5.32 10.65 0.88
CA MET A 105 -6.02 11.72 0.17
C MET A 105 -6.50 11.28 -1.21
N GLU A 106 -5.68 10.53 -1.95
CA GLU A 106 -6.05 9.97 -3.27
C GLU A 106 -7.26 9.02 -3.16
N ILE A 107 -7.35 8.24 -2.08
CA ILE A 107 -8.50 7.39 -1.81
C ILE A 107 -9.71 8.25 -1.42
N ALA A 108 -9.55 9.24 -0.53
CA ALA A 108 -10.65 10.09 -0.07
C ALA A 108 -11.34 10.83 -1.22
N MET A 109 -10.57 11.28 -2.22
CA MET A 109 -11.11 11.96 -3.40
C MET A 109 -11.99 11.07 -4.31
N LYS A 110 -12.00 9.76 -4.08
CA LYS A 110 -12.81 8.79 -4.85
C LYS A 110 -14.06 8.33 -4.10
N ILE A 111 -14.22 8.70 -2.84
CA ILE A 111 -15.44 8.44 -2.07
C ILE A 111 -16.57 9.30 -2.63
N ALA A 112 -17.67 8.66 -3.04
CA ALA A 112 -18.82 9.34 -3.61
C ALA A 112 -19.72 9.95 -2.53
N ASP A 113 -19.89 9.30 -1.39
CA ASP A 113 -20.66 9.80 -0.27
C ASP A 113 -19.90 10.94 0.44
N ASP A 114 -20.50 12.13 0.44
CA ASP A 114 -19.89 13.35 1.00
C ASP A 114 -19.60 13.24 2.51
N LEU A 115 -20.48 12.58 3.27
CA LEU A 115 -20.31 12.45 4.72
C LEU A 115 -19.17 11.48 5.05
N LEU A 116 -19.10 10.35 4.33
CA LEU A 116 -18.00 9.41 4.48
C LEU A 116 -16.66 10.01 4.04
N ARG A 117 -16.66 10.80 2.95
CA ARG A 117 -15.49 11.52 2.50
C ARG A 117 -14.99 12.51 3.54
N ASP A 118 -15.89 13.32 4.11
CA ASP A 118 -15.55 14.32 5.13
C ASP A 118 -15.04 13.65 6.41
N SER A 119 -15.64 12.52 6.81
CA SER A 119 -15.17 11.70 7.92
C SER A 119 -13.76 11.13 7.66
N ALA A 120 -13.48 10.69 6.44
CA ALA A 120 -12.15 10.25 6.04
C ALA A 120 -11.12 11.39 6.05
N VAL A 121 -11.49 12.57 5.54
CA VAL A 121 -10.65 13.77 5.58
C VAL A 121 -10.34 14.19 7.02
N ARG A 122 -11.28 14.05 7.98
CA ARG A 122 -11.01 14.26 9.42
C ARG A 122 -9.85 13.38 9.92
N GLN A 123 -9.78 12.10 9.49
CA GLN A 123 -8.66 11.22 9.88
C GLN A 123 -7.30 11.75 9.36
N ILE A 124 -7.30 12.27 8.13
CA ILE A 124 -6.09 12.84 7.51
C ILE A 124 -5.69 14.16 8.21
N ILE A 125 -6.66 15.01 8.61
CA ILE A 125 -6.41 16.21 9.42
C ILE A 125 -5.69 15.82 10.72
N GLY A 126 -6.19 14.82 11.43
CA GLY A 126 -5.57 14.30 12.65
C GLY A 126 -4.12 13.84 12.44
N LEU A 127 -3.86 13.12 11.33
CA LEU A 127 -2.50 12.70 10.97
C LEU A 127 -1.58 13.90 10.70
N CYS A 128 -2.06 14.93 9.96
CA CYS A 128 -1.31 16.15 9.69
C CYS A 128 -0.95 16.92 10.99
N LEU A 129 -1.90 17.02 11.91
CA LEU A 129 -1.65 17.69 13.18
C LEU A 129 -0.65 16.94 14.07
N LYS A 130 -0.66 15.62 14.05
CA LYS A 130 0.37 14.78 14.71
C LYS A 130 1.77 15.02 14.14
N ALA A 131 1.87 15.32 12.85
CA ALA A 131 3.14 15.69 12.20
C ALA A 131 3.52 17.17 12.41
N ASN A 132 2.70 17.96 13.12
CA ASN A 132 2.79 19.40 13.24
C ASN A 132 2.65 20.15 11.90
N ASP A 133 2.03 19.51 10.90
CA ASP A 133 1.70 20.11 9.60
C ASP A 133 0.35 20.85 9.66
N GLN A 134 0.34 21.96 10.41
CA GLN A 134 -0.86 22.79 10.59
C GLN A 134 -1.34 23.41 9.28
N ARG A 135 -0.42 23.65 8.32
CA ARG A 135 -0.78 24.26 7.04
C ARG A 135 -1.69 23.33 6.23
N THR A 136 -1.27 22.07 6.05
CA THR A 136 -2.07 21.07 5.33
C THR A 136 -3.36 20.78 6.09
N ALA A 137 -3.31 20.62 7.42
CA ALA A 137 -4.50 20.42 8.23
C ALA A 137 -5.56 21.53 8.05
N ARG A 138 -5.16 22.80 8.00
CA ARG A 138 -6.09 23.93 7.75
C ARG A 138 -6.68 23.91 6.33
N ILE A 139 -5.90 23.54 5.33
CA ILE A 139 -6.39 23.41 3.96
C ILE A 139 -7.48 22.33 3.90
N LEU A 140 -7.20 21.16 4.46
CA LEU A 140 -8.13 20.03 4.51
C LEU A 140 -9.39 20.37 5.31
N PHE A 141 -9.25 21.04 6.46
CA PHE A 141 -10.37 21.49 7.28
C PHE A 141 -11.33 22.41 6.52
N ARG A 142 -10.82 23.30 5.69
CA ARG A 142 -11.66 24.18 4.84
C ARG A 142 -12.44 23.40 3.80
N ALA A 143 -11.94 22.26 3.37
CA ALA A 143 -12.58 21.40 2.38
C ALA A 143 -13.70 20.53 2.98
N VAL A 144 -13.78 20.37 4.30
CA VAL A 144 -14.86 19.63 4.98
C VAL A 144 -16.16 20.41 4.85
N GLY A 145 -17.18 19.83 4.21
CA GLY A 145 -18.48 20.44 3.96
C GLY A 145 -19.48 20.21 5.10
N ALA A 146 -19.49 19.03 5.72
CA ALA A 146 -20.44 18.64 6.75
C ALA A 146 -20.22 19.41 8.05
N THR A 147 -21.23 20.18 8.49
CA THR A 147 -21.16 21.03 9.70
C THR A 147 -20.84 20.22 10.95
N SER A 148 -21.49 19.06 11.13
CA SER A 148 -21.25 18.18 12.28
C SER A 148 -19.80 17.72 12.36
N ILE A 149 -19.19 17.32 11.23
CA ILE A 149 -17.79 16.90 11.17
C ILE A 149 -16.86 18.08 11.44
N ARG A 150 -17.20 19.28 10.92
CA ARG A 150 -16.42 20.49 11.21
C ARG A 150 -16.43 20.81 12.71
N GLU A 151 -17.58 20.71 13.36
CA GLU A 151 -17.72 20.94 14.80
C GLU A 151 -16.90 19.94 15.60
N ASP A 152 -16.99 18.66 15.25
CA ASP A 152 -16.17 17.59 15.86
C ASP A 152 -14.67 17.86 15.72
N VAL A 153 -14.21 18.27 14.51
CA VAL A 153 -12.80 18.60 14.26
C VAL A 153 -12.38 19.80 15.12
N LEU A 154 -13.21 20.83 15.25
CA LEU A 154 -12.89 22.02 16.07
C LEU A 154 -12.93 21.71 17.58
N GLN A 155 -13.73 20.75 18.00
CA GLN A 155 -13.74 20.27 19.38
C GLN A 155 -12.46 19.50 19.70
N GLU A 156 -12.05 18.60 18.80
CA GLU A 156 -10.86 17.76 18.95
C GLU A 156 -9.57 18.57 18.76
N TYR A 157 -9.58 19.54 17.83
CA TYR A 157 -8.40 20.34 17.47
C TYR A 157 -8.69 21.83 17.47
N PRO A 158 -8.78 22.49 18.65
CA PRO A 158 -9.11 23.92 18.76
C PRO A 158 -8.15 24.86 18.01
N ILE A 159 -6.91 24.40 17.73
CA ILE A 159 -5.89 25.15 16.97
C ILE A 159 -6.34 25.48 15.54
N LEU A 160 -7.35 24.82 14.99
CA LEU A 160 -7.90 25.07 13.66
C LEU A 160 -8.94 26.21 13.62
N ARG A 161 -9.33 26.79 14.77
CA ARG A 161 -10.25 27.92 14.86
C ARG A 161 -9.64 29.26 14.40
N GLN A 162 -8.32 29.29 14.20
CA GLN A 162 -7.56 30.50 13.83
C GLN A 162 -7.50 30.71 12.33
#